data_a222fb71b02c42fe4d098dd5a538a384
#
_entry.id   a222fb71b02c42fe4d098dd5a538a384
#
_cell.length_a   1.000
_cell.length_b   1.000
_cell.length_c   1.000
_cell.angle_alpha   90.00
_cell.angle_beta   90.00
_cell.angle_gamma   90.00
#
_symmetry.space_group_name_H-M   'P 1'
#
loop_
_entity.id
_entity.type
_entity.pdbx_description
1 polymer ?
#
loop_
_entity_poly.entity_id
_entity_poly.type
_entity_poly.pdbx_seq_one_letter_code
_entity_poly.pdbx_strand_id
1 'polypeptide(L)'
;MPEATPLPEKDLKYTPRQRENQTVVPIGRTPPNDVAAEQGVLGCVLLDPQQNLPACIEKVKDETVFYDLRHQAIYAAMVAMYEETAPIDLLTLSHQLRSAGELDNIGGVAYLTELQDSVPSAANLEYYFEIVRDQALLRRMIQTCTKAIADAYDETGEVDRLVGEVEQAVLAINRDHNVVDMPKISEHVRDAVAKIELLFKNKGSTTGVETGFTDLDKMTTGLHPGEMIVVAARPSMGKTSLAMNIVEHVALDAKLPVGVFSLE
;
A
#
# COMPACT_ATOMS: atom_id res chain seq x y z
N MET A 1 -41.72 53.52 -35.63
CA MET A 1 -40.65 52.57 -35.57
C MET A 1 -39.60 53.11 -34.60
N PRO A 2 -39.42 52.54 -33.45
CA PRO A 2 -38.35 52.98 -32.52
C PRO A 2 -37.04 52.28 -32.92
N GLU A 3 -35.97 53.09 -32.95
CA GLU A 3 -34.60 52.73 -33.24
C GLU A 3 -34.04 51.76 -32.18
N ALA A 4 -33.38 50.70 -32.63
CA ALA A 4 -32.70 49.72 -31.77
C ALA A 4 -31.36 50.29 -31.30
N THR A 5 -31.21 50.43 -30.00
CA THR A 5 -29.96 50.79 -29.34
C THR A 5 -28.99 49.62 -29.42
N PRO A 6 -27.73 49.78 -29.85
CA PRO A 6 -26.76 48.70 -29.87
C PRO A 6 -26.29 48.40 -28.45
N LEU A 7 -26.20 47.08 -28.14
CA LEU A 7 -25.66 46.56 -26.90
C LEU A 7 -24.13 46.82 -26.81
N PRO A 8 -23.57 47.10 -25.65
CA PRO A 8 -22.14 47.35 -25.49
C PRO A 8 -21.36 46.04 -25.69
N GLU A 9 -20.39 46.06 -26.61
CA GLU A 9 -19.34 45.02 -26.72
C GLU A 9 -18.57 44.91 -25.44
N LYS A 10 -18.71 43.78 -24.77
CA LYS A 10 -17.83 43.40 -23.66
C LYS A 10 -16.49 42.94 -24.23
N ASP A 11 -15.50 43.84 -24.14
CA ASP A 11 -14.11 43.46 -24.32
C ASP A 11 -13.71 42.34 -23.33
N LEU A 12 -13.74 41.11 -23.81
CA LEU A 12 -13.15 39.97 -23.13
C LEU A 12 -11.62 40.14 -23.19
N LYS A 13 -11.06 40.89 -22.24
CA LYS A 13 -9.61 40.91 -22.04
C LYS A 13 -9.19 39.51 -21.58
N TYR A 14 -8.62 38.75 -22.52
CA TYR A 14 -7.92 37.52 -22.22
C TYR A 14 -6.73 37.82 -21.33
N THR A 15 -6.86 37.56 -20.03
CA THR A 15 -5.75 37.57 -19.09
C THR A 15 -5.05 36.23 -19.25
N PRO A 16 -3.81 36.18 -19.73
CA PRO A 16 -3.08 34.92 -19.78
C PRO A 16 -2.94 34.42 -18.35
N ARG A 17 -3.50 33.23 -18.04
CA ARG A 17 -3.23 32.52 -16.80
C ARG A 17 -1.71 32.43 -16.71
N GLN A 18 -1.14 33.04 -15.69
CA GLN A 18 0.25 32.78 -15.29
C GLN A 18 0.37 31.26 -15.17
N ARG A 19 1.18 30.67 -16.04
CA ARG A 19 1.62 29.29 -15.88
C ARG A 19 2.34 29.26 -14.54
N GLU A 20 1.66 28.72 -13.53
CA GLU A 20 2.31 28.30 -12.29
C GLU A 20 3.54 27.47 -12.69
N ASN A 21 4.65 27.87 -12.14
CA ASN A 21 5.95 27.26 -12.33
C ASN A 21 5.81 25.74 -12.44
N GLN A 22 6.05 25.22 -13.64
CA GLN A 22 6.42 23.81 -13.77
C GLN A 22 7.66 23.67 -12.90
N THR A 23 7.49 23.08 -11.74
CA THR A 23 8.58 22.62 -10.89
C THR A 23 9.30 21.55 -11.69
N VAL A 24 10.28 21.99 -12.48
CA VAL A 24 11.27 21.11 -13.07
C VAL A 24 11.87 20.37 -11.89
N VAL A 25 11.65 19.06 -11.81
CA VAL A 25 12.29 18.22 -10.82
C VAL A 25 13.79 18.48 -10.94
N PRO A 26 14.47 19.02 -9.93
CA PRO A 26 15.88 19.35 -10.07
C PRO A 26 16.65 18.06 -10.27
N ILE A 27 17.18 17.86 -11.46
CA ILE A 27 18.16 16.83 -11.77
C ILE A 27 19.36 17.11 -10.87
N GLY A 28 19.58 16.27 -9.85
CA GLY A 28 20.70 16.42 -8.91
C GLY A 28 20.35 16.42 -7.42
N ARG A 29 19.10 16.18 -7.04
CA ARG A 29 18.77 15.93 -5.62
C ARG A 29 19.21 14.52 -5.24
N THR A 30 19.84 14.40 -4.05
CA THR A 30 20.08 13.07 -3.44
C THR A 30 18.73 12.38 -3.22
N PRO A 31 18.61 11.08 -3.53
CA PRO A 31 17.41 10.32 -3.24
C PRO A 31 17.03 10.44 -1.76
N PRO A 32 15.73 10.38 -1.41
CA PRO A 32 15.29 10.39 -0.03
C PRO A 32 15.98 9.31 0.81
N ASN A 33 16.61 9.71 1.92
CA ASN A 33 17.31 8.81 2.80
C ASN A 33 17.36 9.40 4.22
N ASP A 34 17.52 8.52 5.22
CA ASP A 34 17.83 8.88 6.59
C ASP A 34 18.83 7.86 7.14
N VAL A 35 20.11 8.18 6.99
CA VAL A 35 21.22 7.30 7.41
C VAL A 35 21.22 7.07 8.91
N ALA A 36 20.77 8.04 9.71
CA ALA A 36 20.71 7.88 11.15
C ALA A 36 19.62 6.88 11.57
N ALA A 37 18.47 6.90 10.90
CA ALA A 37 17.42 5.90 11.12
C ALA A 37 17.87 4.51 10.67
N GLU A 38 18.60 4.40 9.54
CA GLU A 38 19.18 3.12 9.09
C GLU A 38 20.17 2.55 10.11
N GLN A 39 21.06 3.39 10.64
CA GLN A 39 21.96 3.00 11.73
C GLN A 39 21.19 2.55 12.97
N GLY A 40 20.08 3.26 13.29
CA GLY A 40 19.18 2.90 14.36
C GLY A 40 18.58 1.50 14.20
N VAL A 41 18.10 1.15 13.00
CA VAL A 41 17.57 -0.20 12.72
C VAL A 41 18.65 -1.26 12.90
N LEU A 42 19.80 -1.09 12.27
CA LEU A 42 20.89 -2.07 12.36
C LEU A 42 21.45 -2.19 13.78
N GLY A 43 21.55 -1.08 14.50
CA GLY A 43 21.96 -1.07 15.90
C GLY A 43 20.98 -1.81 16.80
N CYS A 44 19.67 -1.62 16.63
CA CYS A 44 18.64 -2.39 17.35
C CYS A 44 18.72 -3.89 17.06
N VAL A 45 18.98 -4.26 15.80
CA VAL A 45 19.16 -5.68 15.42
C VAL A 45 20.42 -6.26 16.08
N LEU A 46 21.52 -5.52 16.11
CA LEU A 46 22.78 -5.97 16.74
C LEU A 46 22.66 -6.11 18.26
N LEU A 47 21.82 -5.30 18.92
CA LEU A 47 21.58 -5.40 20.37
C LEU A 47 20.75 -6.62 20.75
N ASP A 48 19.74 -6.97 19.96
CA ASP A 48 18.90 -8.16 20.15
C ASP A 48 18.55 -8.81 18.82
N PRO A 49 19.47 -9.61 18.26
CA PRO A 49 19.27 -10.23 16.96
C PRO A 49 18.11 -11.24 16.93
N GLN A 50 17.87 -11.93 18.04
CA GLN A 50 16.88 -13.00 18.10
C GLN A 50 15.45 -12.49 18.03
N GLN A 51 15.18 -11.33 18.61
CA GLN A 51 13.86 -10.72 18.59
C GLN A 51 13.66 -9.78 17.41
N ASN A 52 14.67 -8.97 17.08
CA ASN A 52 14.55 -7.87 16.14
C ASN A 52 14.76 -8.27 14.67
N LEU A 53 15.66 -9.22 14.40
CA LEU A 53 15.92 -9.61 13.01
C LEU A 53 14.73 -10.32 12.35
N PRO A 54 14.04 -11.28 13.01
CA PRO A 54 12.81 -11.85 12.44
C PRO A 54 11.74 -10.80 12.15
N ALA A 55 11.55 -9.83 13.05
CA ALA A 55 10.60 -8.73 12.87
C ALA A 55 10.98 -7.83 11.67
N CYS A 56 12.28 -7.62 11.43
CA CYS A 56 12.76 -6.92 10.24
C CYS A 56 12.51 -7.74 8.96
N ILE A 57 12.87 -9.03 8.95
CA ILE A 57 12.72 -9.91 7.78
C ILE A 57 11.25 -10.02 7.36
N GLU A 58 10.32 -10.07 8.31
CA GLU A 58 8.89 -10.09 8.03
C GLU A 58 8.43 -8.84 7.28
N LYS A 59 9.01 -7.68 7.59
CA LYS A 59 8.64 -6.37 7.04
C LYS A 59 9.47 -5.95 5.82
N VAL A 60 10.69 -6.45 5.71
CA VAL A 60 11.66 -6.11 4.65
C VAL A 60 11.90 -7.32 3.76
N LYS A 61 11.49 -7.22 2.51
CA LYS A 61 11.67 -8.31 1.54
C LYS A 61 13.10 -8.39 0.99
N ASP A 62 13.80 -7.25 0.94
CA ASP A 62 15.16 -7.18 0.41
C ASP A 62 15.96 -6.02 1.05
N GLU A 63 17.29 -6.08 0.93
CA GLU A 63 18.23 -5.11 1.47
C GLU A 63 18.14 -3.71 0.84
N THR A 64 17.46 -3.56 -0.31
CA THR A 64 17.32 -2.28 -1.03
C THR A 64 16.50 -1.24 -0.27
N VAL A 65 15.85 -1.65 0.82
CA VAL A 65 15.20 -0.74 1.78
C VAL A 65 16.21 0.24 2.38
N PHE A 66 17.47 -0.17 2.57
CA PHE A 66 18.53 0.71 3.01
C PHE A 66 19.09 1.52 1.84
N TYR A 67 19.42 2.78 2.07
CA TYR A 67 20.05 3.65 1.07
C TYR A 67 21.56 3.46 1.02
N ASP A 68 22.22 3.37 2.19
CA ASP A 68 23.66 3.17 2.28
C ASP A 68 24.03 1.73 1.91
N LEU A 69 24.90 1.56 0.92
CA LEU A 69 25.35 0.24 0.46
C LEU A 69 26.03 -0.57 1.55
N ARG A 70 26.67 0.10 2.52
CA ARG A 70 27.26 -0.55 3.69
C ARG A 70 26.17 -1.21 4.55
N HIS A 71 25.06 -0.52 4.75
CA HIS A 71 23.92 -1.03 5.50
C HIS A 71 23.24 -2.19 4.80
N GLN A 72 23.14 -2.12 3.46
CA GLN A 72 22.65 -3.24 2.64
C GLN A 72 23.50 -4.50 2.83
N ALA A 73 24.84 -4.36 2.73
CA ALA A 73 25.76 -5.48 2.91
C ALA A 73 25.70 -6.07 4.32
N ILE A 74 25.60 -5.21 5.35
CA ILE A 74 25.48 -5.65 6.75
C ILE A 74 24.17 -6.40 6.96
N TYR A 75 23.05 -5.85 6.47
CA TYR A 75 21.73 -6.48 6.59
C TYR A 75 21.68 -7.83 5.87
N ALA A 76 22.15 -7.88 4.63
CA ALA A 76 22.22 -9.13 3.85
C ALA A 76 23.05 -10.22 4.56
N ALA A 77 24.18 -9.84 5.15
CA ALA A 77 24.99 -10.78 5.94
C ALA A 77 24.25 -11.30 7.19
N MET A 78 23.51 -10.42 7.89
CA MET A 78 22.69 -10.83 9.06
C MET A 78 21.57 -11.78 8.65
N VAL A 79 20.88 -11.51 7.53
CA VAL A 79 19.81 -12.37 7.00
C VAL A 79 20.37 -13.75 6.62
N ALA A 80 21.50 -13.80 5.92
CA ALA A 80 22.14 -15.07 5.54
C ALA A 80 22.53 -15.88 6.79
N MET A 81 23.10 -15.24 7.82
CA MET A 81 23.42 -15.92 9.09
C MET A 81 22.17 -16.41 9.81
N TYR A 82 21.07 -15.67 9.74
CA TYR A 82 19.80 -16.08 10.34
C TYR A 82 19.22 -17.33 9.64
N GLU A 83 19.27 -17.36 8.31
CA GLU A 83 18.82 -18.51 7.52
C GLU A 83 19.65 -19.78 7.81
N GLU A 84 20.95 -19.60 8.06
CA GLU A 84 21.86 -20.68 8.48
C GLU A 84 21.74 -21.05 9.97
N THR A 85 20.84 -20.39 10.71
CA THR A 85 20.72 -20.55 12.17
C THR A 85 22.03 -20.33 12.94
N ALA A 86 22.91 -19.49 12.40
CA ALA A 86 24.17 -19.13 13.02
C ALA A 86 23.96 -18.05 14.11
N PRO A 87 24.75 -18.06 15.17
CA PRO A 87 24.70 -16.99 16.18
C PRO A 87 25.15 -15.67 15.56
N ILE A 88 24.38 -14.59 15.83
CA ILE A 88 24.66 -13.25 15.32
C ILE A 88 25.16 -12.37 16.46
N ASP A 89 26.43 -12.03 16.41
CA ASP A 89 27.08 -11.06 17.27
C ASP A 89 28.17 -10.30 16.49
N LEU A 90 28.78 -9.29 17.09
CA LEU A 90 29.82 -8.48 16.42
C LEU A 90 30.97 -9.33 15.86
N LEU A 91 31.37 -10.38 16.57
CA LEU A 91 32.50 -11.21 16.19
C LEU A 91 32.14 -12.11 15.00
N THR A 92 31.00 -12.82 15.09
CA THR A 92 30.53 -13.72 14.06
C THR A 92 30.16 -12.96 12.78
N LEU A 93 29.48 -11.81 12.91
CA LEU A 93 29.14 -10.94 11.77
C LEU A 93 30.42 -10.38 11.11
N SER A 94 31.41 -9.94 11.89
CA SER A 94 32.68 -9.47 11.34
C SER A 94 33.44 -10.58 10.58
N HIS A 95 33.35 -11.81 11.06
CA HIS A 95 33.91 -12.98 10.38
C HIS A 95 33.20 -13.28 9.08
N GLN A 96 31.86 -13.25 9.08
CA GLN A 96 31.04 -13.46 7.89
C GLN A 96 31.33 -12.41 6.80
N LEU A 97 31.33 -11.13 7.17
CA LEU A 97 31.66 -10.01 6.26
C LEU A 97 33.08 -10.07 5.74
N ARG A 98 34.05 -10.55 6.57
CA ARG A 98 35.43 -10.77 6.13
C ARG A 98 35.52 -11.91 5.13
N SER A 99 34.79 -13.00 5.34
CA SER A 99 34.73 -14.14 4.43
C SER A 99 34.12 -13.77 3.08
N ALA A 100 33.16 -12.85 3.09
CA ALA A 100 32.55 -12.28 1.88
C ALA A 100 33.43 -11.20 1.20
N GLY A 101 34.53 -10.75 1.82
CA GLY A 101 35.37 -9.67 1.32
C GLY A 101 34.79 -8.26 1.46
N GLU A 102 33.69 -8.11 2.22
CA GLU A 102 32.96 -6.85 2.37
C GLU A 102 33.36 -6.05 3.64
N LEU A 103 34.11 -6.64 4.56
CA LEU A 103 34.41 -6.01 5.83
C LEU A 103 35.12 -4.65 5.70
N ASP A 104 36.06 -4.55 4.77
CA ASP A 104 36.81 -3.29 4.55
C ASP A 104 35.94 -2.23 3.90
N ASN A 105 35.01 -2.63 3.01
CA ASN A 105 34.08 -1.75 2.30
C ASN A 105 33.08 -1.08 3.27
N ILE A 106 32.67 -1.77 4.31
CA ILE A 106 31.73 -1.22 5.32
C ILE A 106 32.41 -0.33 6.36
N GLY A 107 33.73 -0.28 6.43
CA GLY A 107 34.49 0.49 7.43
C GLY A 107 35.03 -0.35 8.58
N GLY A 108 35.10 -1.68 8.42
CA GLY A 108 35.67 -2.61 9.38
C GLY A 108 34.84 -2.83 10.64
N VAL A 109 35.46 -3.50 11.62
CA VAL A 109 34.81 -3.81 12.91
C VAL A 109 34.46 -2.53 13.67
N ALA A 110 35.20 -1.45 13.48
CA ALA A 110 34.96 -0.17 14.14
C ALA A 110 33.57 0.38 13.80
N TYR A 111 33.15 0.29 12.53
CA TYR A 111 31.82 0.73 12.11
C TYR A 111 30.70 -0.14 12.70
N LEU A 112 30.89 -1.46 12.80
CA LEU A 112 29.92 -2.35 13.43
C LEU A 112 29.74 -2.02 14.93
N THR A 113 30.82 -1.64 15.62
CA THR A 113 30.75 -1.18 17.00
C THR A 113 30.01 0.15 17.10
N GLU A 114 30.31 1.10 16.20
CA GLU A 114 29.59 2.37 16.12
C GLU A 114 28.08 2.18 15.91
N LEU A 115 27.67 1.25 15.06
CA LEU A 115 26.26 0.90 14.84
C LEU A 115 25.59 0.39 16.12
N GLN A 116 26.28 -0.50 16.86
CA GLN A 116 25.74 -1.03 18.11
C GLN A 116 25.61 0.06 19.17
N ASP A 117 26.59 0.98 19.26
CA ASP A 117 26.60 2.07 20.22
C ASP A 117 25.68 3.24 19.84
N SER A 118 25.19 3.27 18.57
CA SER A 118 24.33 4.34 18.06
C SER A 118 22.95 4.38 18.71
N VAL A 119 22.50 3.26 19.30
CA VAL A 119 21.19 3.14 19.93
C VAL A 119 21.28 2.75 21.39
N PRO A 120 20.55 3.46 22.27
CA PRO A 120 20.57 3.14 23.71
C PRO A 120 19.72 1.91 24.06
N SER A 121 18.82 1.48 23.19
CA SER A 121 17.89 0.38 23.44
C SER A 121 17.33 -0.18 22.14
N ALA A 122 17.16 -1.50 22.11
CA ALA A 122 16.52 -2.21 21.01
C ALA A 122 15.00 -1.97 20.89
N ALA A 123 14.37 -1.31 21.89
CA ALA A 123 12.92 -1.12 21.95
C ALA A 123 12.36 -0.16 20.89
N ASN A 124 13.20 0.68 20.28
CA ASN A 124 12.77 1.70 19.34
C ASN A 124 12.86 1.23 17.86
N LEU A 125 13.09 -0.05 17.62
CA LEU A 125 13.22 -0.61 16.27
C LEU A 125 12.09 -0.18 15.35
N GLU A 126 10.85 -0.31 15.79
CA GLU A 126 9.66 0.00 14.99
C GLU A 126 9.67 1.44 14.47
N TYR A 127 10.00 2.38 15.36
CA TYR A 127 10.06 3.80 15.00
C TYR A 127 11.13 4.10 13.93
N TYR A 128 12.35 3.56 14.12
CA TYR A 128 13.42 3.74 13.14
C TYR A 128 13.08 3.05 11.81
N PHE A 129 12.47 1.88 11.90
CA PHE A 129 12.07 1.11 10.74
C PHE A 129 11.01 1.82 9.90
N GLU A 130 10.00 2.45 10.52
CA GLU A 130 8.99 3.24 9.80
C GLU A 130 9.64 4.37 8.99
N ILE A 131 10.61 5.10 9.57
CA ILE A 131 11.34 6.16 8.86
C ILE A 131 12.07 5.58 7.64
N VAL A 132 12.83 4.50 7.81
CA VAL A 132 13.59 3.87 6.71
C VAL A 132 12.66 3.39 5.61
N ARG A 133 11.54 2.78 5.96
CA ARG A 133 10.52 2.29 5.02
C ARG A 133 9.91 3.43 4.20
N ASP A 134 9.56 4.53 4.85
CA ASP A 134 8.97 5.69 4.17
C ASP A 134 9.96 6.30 3.17
N GLN A 135 11.25 6.41 3.53
CA GLN A 135 12.28 6.87 2.62
C GLN A 135 12.49 5.90 1.45
N ALA A 136 12.47 4.60 1.70
CA ALA A 136 12.57 3.58 0.66
C ALA A 136 11.38 3.63 -0.31
N LEU A 137 10.18 3.83 0.20
CA LEU A 137 8.96 4.00 -0.60
C LEU A 137 9.07 5.21 -1.54
N LEU A 138 9.53 6.35 -1.02
CA LEU A 138 9.76 7.55 -1.82
C LEU A 138 10.82 7.32 -2.91
N ARG A 139 11.92 6.61 -2.59
CA ARG A 139 12.94 6.23 -3.60
C ARG A 139 12.35 5.38 -4.70
N ARG A 140 11.56 4.36 -4.33
CA ARG A 140 10.92 3.45 -5.29
C ARG A 140 9.92 4.18 -6.18
N MET A 141 9.16 5.13 -5.60
CA MET A 141 8.25 5.98 -6.36
C MET A 141 9.00 6.84 -7.38
N ILE A 142 10.10 7.49 -6.96
CA ILE A 142 10.96 8.29 -7.84
C ILE A 142 11.53 7.42 -8.97
N GLN A 143 12.07 6.24 -8.66
CA GLN A 143 12.61 5.32 -9.65
C GLN A 143 11.55 4.86 -10.67
N THR A 144 10.37 4.48 -10.19
CA THR A 144 9.25 4.06 -11.06
C THR A 144 8.80 5.19 -11.98
N CYS A 145 8.63 6.40 -11.45
CA CYS A 145 8.26 7.56 -12.28
C CYS A 145 9.37 7.94 -13.27
N THR A 146 10.63 7.88 -12.84
CA THR A 146 11.76 8.19 -13.73
C THR A 146 11.87 7.18 -14.88
N LYS A 147 11.69 5.89 -14.55
CA LYS A 147 11.63 4.84 -15.57
C LYS A 147 10.47 5.06 -16.54
N ALA A 148 9.26 5.33 -16.02
CA ALA A 148 8.09 5.61 -16.84
C ALA A 148 8.30 6.81 -17.79
N ILE A 149 9.00 7.86 -17.32
CA ILE A 149 9.36 9.02 -18.14
C ILE A 149 10.33 8.60 -19.24
N ALA A 150 11.38 7.84 -18.92
CA ALA A 150 12.35 7.37 -19.91
C ALA A 150 11.68 6.48 -20.98
N ASP A 151 10.88 5.50 -20.53
CA ASP A 151 10.17 4.60 -21.42
C ASP A 151 9.19 5.37 -22.34
N ALA A 152 8.55 6.44 -21.85
CA ALA A 152 7.66 7.28 -22.64
C ALA A 152 8.38 8.11 -23.72
N TYR A 153 9.65 8.47 -23.51
CA TYR A 153 10.46 9.13 -24.55
C TYR A 153 11.00 8.16 -25.60
N ASP A 154 11.24 6.90 -25.22
CA ASP A 154 11.82 5.89 -26.08
C ASP A 154 10.76 5.06 -26.83
N GLU A 155 9.47 5.12 -26.40
CA GLU A 155 8.37 4.31 -26.97
C GLU A 155 7.98 4.79 -28.36
N THR A 156 7.98 3.86 -29.32
CA THR A 156 7.69 4.13 -30.74
C THR A 156 6.41 3.43 -31.25
N GLY A 157 5.65 2.69 -30.41
CA GLY A 157 4.58 1.88 -31.01
C GLY A 157 3.35 1.47 -30.22
N GLU A 158 3.43 1.18 -28.93
CA GLU A 158 2.30 0.61 -28.16
C GLU A 158 2.02 1.39 -26.89
N VAL A 159 1.42 2.55 -27.02
CA VAL A 159 1.11 3.46 -25.91
C VAL A 159 0.24 2.79 -24.84
N ASP A 160 -0.77 2.01 -25.26
CA ASP A 160 -1.68 1.34 -24.33
C ASP A 160 -0.97 0.31 -23.45
N ARG A 161 0.03 -0.39 -24.00
CA ARG A 161 0.86 -1.32 -23.24
C ARG A 161 1.71 -0.59 -22.19
N LEU A 162 2.36 0.51 -22.58
CA LEU A 162 3.16 1.32 -21.66
C LEU A 162 2.32 1.88 -20.51
N VAL A 163 1.12 2.38 -20.81
CA VAL A 163 0.18 2.86 -19.78
C VAL A 163 -0.17 1.75 -18.79
N GLY A 164 -0.46 0.53 -19.27
CA GLY A 164 -0.74 -0.62 -18.42
C GLY A 164 0.47 -1.03 -17.55
N GLU A 165 1.69 -1.00 -18.09
CA GLU A 165 2.92 -1.31 -17.34
C GLU A 165 3.18 -0.28 -16.24
N VAL A 166 3.00 1.01 -16.51
CA VAL A 166 3.13 2.09 -15.51
C VAL A 166 2.07 1.97 -14.43
N GLU A 167 0.81 1.68 -14.80
CA GLU A 167 -0.26 1.46 -13.83
C GLU A 167 0.07 0.30 -12.89
N GLN A 168 0.51 -0.84 -13.43
CA GLN A 168 0.91 -1.99 -12.62
C GLN A 168 2.10 -1.67 -11.70
N ALA A 169 3.09 -0.93 -12.18
CA ALA A 169 4.25 -0.55 -11.39
C ALA A 169 3.87 0.37 -10.21
N VAL A 170 2.95 1.32 -10.43
CA VAL A 170 2.42 2.19 -9.36
C VAL A 170 1.58 1.40 -8.35
N LEU A 171 0.74 0.48 -8.82
CA LEU A 171 -0.04 -0.40 -7.94
C LEU A 171 0.84 -1.33 -7.09
N ALA A 172 1.98 -1.79 -7.65
CA ALA A 172 2.93 -2.61 -6.91
C ALA A 172 3.55 -1.85 -5.72
N ILE A 173 3.83 -0.55 -5.86
CA ILE A 173 4.31 0.31 -4.77
C ILE A 173 3.30 0.30 -3.60
N ASN A 174 2.01 0.46 -3.90
CA ASN A 174 0.95 0.45 -2.90
C ASN A 174 0.79 -0.91 -2.18
N ARG A 175 0.97 -2.03 -2.90
CA ARG A 175 0.88 -3.36 -2.31
C ARG A 175 2.00 -3.65 -1.32
N ASP A 176 3.21 -3.18 -1.61
CA ASP A 176 4.35 -3.37 -0.72
C ASP A 176 4.28 -2.44 0.52
N HIS A 177 3.58 -1.30 0.40
CA HIS A 177 3.30 -0.43 1.55
C HIS A 177 2.24 -1.04 2.48
N ASN A 178 1.19 -1.60 1.91
CA ASN A 178 0.15 -2.31 2.65
C ASN A 178 0.58 -3.76 2.92
N VAL A 179 1.70 -3.97 3.62
CA VAL A 179 1.81 -5.16 4.48
C VAL A 179 0.72 -4.96 5.52
N VAL A 180 -0.44 -5.54 5.24
CA VAL A 180 -1.60 -5.51 6.11
C VAL A 180 -1.12 -6.00 7.45
N ASP A 181 -1.00 -5.09 8.41
CA ASP A 181 -0.87 -5.47 9.81
C ASP A 181 -2.05 -6.41 10.05
N MET A 182 -1.78 -7.71 10.05
CA MET A 182 -2.85 -8.69 10.26
C MET A 182 -3.41 -8.40 11.64
N PRO A 183 -4.65 -7.89 11.74
CA PRO A 183 -5.21 -7.54 13.03
C PRO A 183 -5.19 -8.79 13.91
N LYS A 184 -4.76 -8.63 15.14
CA LYS A 184 -4.65 -9.73 16.08
C LYS A 184 -5.97 -10.47 16.15
N ILE A 185 -5.93 -11.80 16.16
CA ILE A 185 -7.13 -12.64 16.23
C ILE A 185 -8.08 -12.20 17.36
N SER A 186 -7.55 -11.61 18.42
CA SER A 186 -8.32 -11.05 19.53
C SER A 186 -9.21 -9.87 19.12
N GLU A 187 -8.83 -9.09 18.11
CA GLU A 187 -9.62 -7.99 17.57
C GLU A 187 -10.76 -8.53 16.72
N HIS A 188 -10.48 -9.48 15.83
CA HIS A 188 -11.52 -10.18 15.07
C HIS A 188 -12.52 -10.91 15.96
N VAL A 189 -12.07 -11.51 17.07
CA VAL A 189 -12.97 -12.15 18.04
C VAL A 189 -13.85 -11.11 18.72
N ARG A 190 -13.33 -9.94 19.11
CA ARG A 190 -14.14 -8.86 19.70
C ARG A 190 -15.18 -8.34 18.72
N ASP A 191 -14.80 -8.12 17.46
CA ASP A 191 -15.73 -7.67 16.41
C ASP A 191 -16.81 -8.72 16.13
N ALA A 192 -16.45 -10.00 16.12
CA ALA A 192 -17.41 -11.08 15.96
C ALA A 192 -18.40 -11.15 17.14
N VAL A 193 -17.93 -11.02 18.38
CA VAL A 193 -18.79 -10.97 19.57
C VAL A 193 -19.71 -9.76 19.54
N ALA A 194 -19.20 -8.57 19.18
CA ALA A 194 -20.03 -7.37 19.05
C ALA A 194 -21.13 -7.52 17.97
N LYS A 195 -20.80 -8.15 16.83
CA LYS A 195 -21.78 -8.48 15.79
C LYS A 195 -22.84 -9.46 16.30
N ILE A 196 -22.46 -10.52 17.03
CA ILE A 196 -23.39 -11.49 17.61
C ILE A 196 -24.31 -10.80 18.62
N GLU A 197 -23.80 -9.91 19.47
CA GLU A 197 -24.64 -9.16 20.44
C GLU A 197 -25.65 -8.25 19.73
N LEU A 198 -25.27 -7.58 18.66
CA LEU A 198 -26.14 -6.77 17.81
C LEU A 198 -27.26 -7.63 17.20
N LEU A 199 -26.89 -8.80 16.64
CA LEU A 199 -27.85 -9.74 16.09
C LEU A 199 -28.83 -10.26 17.14
N PHE A 200 -28.33 -10.49 18.37
CA PHE A 200 -29.16 -10.96 19.46
C PHE A 200 -30.16 -9.90 19.97
N LYS A 201 -29.77 -8.61 19.95
CA LYS A 201 -30.64 -7.48 20.30
C LYS A 201 -31.70 -7.24 19.23
N ASN A 202 -31.39 -7.50 17.96
CA ASN A 202 -32.27 -7.27 16.81
C ASN A 202 -33.03 -8.54 16.39
N LYS A 203 -33.45 -9.38 17.35
CA LYS A 203 -34.22 -10.61 17.08
C LYS A 203 -35.43 -10.31 16.19
N GLY A 204 -35.39 -10.73 14.93
CA GLY A 204 -36.49 -10.64 13.97
C GLY A 204 -36.40 -9.54 12.92
N SER A 205 -35.31 -8.73 12.89
CA SER A 205 -35.04 -7.84 11.78
C SER A 205 -34.02 -8.48 10.80
N THR A 206 -34.20 -8.22 9.55
CA THR A 206 -33.27 -8.57 8.48
C THR A 206 -31.92 -7.94 8.80
N THR A 207 -30.84 -8.74 8.76
CA THR A 207 -29.50 -8.25 9.15
C THR A 207 -28.71 -7.72 7.96
N GLY A 208 -29.12 -8.12 6.75
CA GLY A 208 -28.60 -7.64 5.46
C GLY A 208 -29.49 -6.60 4.82
N VAL A 209 -29.17 -6.24 3.59
CA VAL A 209 -29.99 -5.37 2.74
C VAL A 209 -31.22 -6.14 2.29
N GLU A 210 -32.40 -5.61 2.54
CA GLU A 210 -33.66 -6.26 2.15
C GLU A 210 -33.84 -6.25 0.62
N THR A 211 -34.31 -7.38 0.07
CA THR A 211 -34.55 -7.53 -1.37
C THR A 211 -35.93 -7.00 -1.79
N GLY A 212 -36.82 -6.76 -0.82
CA GLY A 212 -38.22 -6.45 -1.05
C GLY A 212 -39.14 -7.68 -1.20
N PHE A 213 -38.55 -8.87 -1.25
CA PHE A 213 -39.31 -10.14 -1.26
C PHE A 213 -39.28 -10.76 0.13
N THR A 214 -40.33 -10.56 0.88
CA THR A 214 -40.40 -10.92 2.31
C THR A 214 -40.08 -12.37 2.63
N ASP A 215 -40.44 -13.30 1.76
CA ASP A 215 -40.14 -14.73 1.98
C ASP A 215 -38.67 -15.05 1.65
N LEU A 216 -38.12 -14.38 0.66
CA LEU A 216 -36.67 -14.48 0.35
C LEU A 216 -35.86 -13.86 1.51
N ASP A 217 -36.26 -12.70 1.97
CA ASP A 217 -35.57 -12.01 3.06
C ASP A 217 -35.61 -12.80 4.39
N LYS A 218 -36.72 -13.51 4.67
CA LYS A 218 -36.80 -14.45 5.80
C LYS A 218 -35.86 -15.63 5.68
N MET A 219 -35.65 -16.13 4.45
CA MET A 219 -34.78 -17.28 4.18
C MET A 219 -33.30 -16.91 4.20
N THR A 220 -32.93 -15.76 3.64
CA THR A 220 -31.56 -15.29 3.49
C THR A 220 -31.10 -14.34 4.58
N THR A 221 -32.03 -13.79 5.38
CA THR A 221 -31.80 -12.66 6.30
C THR A 221 -31.31 -11.38 5.61
N GLY A 222 -31.60 -11.24 4.30
CA GLY A 222 -31.15 -10.15 3.43
C GLY A 222 -29.81 -10.43 2.73
N LEU A 223 -29.34 -9.45 1.96
CA LEU A 223 -28.07 -9.52 1.24
C LEU A 223 -26.94 -8.98 2.10
N HIS A 224 -25.87 -9.75 2.32
CA HIS A 224 -24.78 -9.36 3.21
C HIS A 224 -23.54 -8.84 2.45
N PRO A 225 -22.75 -7.95 3.05
CA PRO A 225 -21.52 -7.45 2.45
C PRO A 225 -20.51 -8.57 2.16
N GLY A 226 -19.87 -8.52 1.00
CA GLY A 226 -18.84 -9.48 0.58
C GLY A 226 -19.39 -10.80 0.01
N GLU A 227 -20.70 -10.97 -0.08
CA GLU A 227 -21.32 -12.15 -0.69
C GLU A 227 -21.55 -11.95 -2.18
N MET A 228 -21.36 -13.01 -2.95
CA MET A 228 -21.72 -13.09 -4.36
C MET A 228 -22.94 -14.02 -4.51
N ILE A 229 -24.05 -13.45 -4.99
CA ILE A 229 -25.29 -14.20 -5.20
C ILE A 229 -25.50 -14.44 -6.68
N VAL A 230 -25.63 -15.70 -7.07
CA VAL A 230 -25.82 -16.10 -8.47
C VAL A 230 -27.28 -16.47 -8.69
N VAL A 231 -27.95 -15.76 -9.60
CA VAL A 231 -29.31 -16.04 -10.02
C VAL A 231 -29.30 -16.68 -11.42
N ALA A 232 -29.69 -17.95 -11.51
CA ALA A 232 -29.77 -18.69 -12.74
C ALA A 232 -31.23 -18.99 -13.11
N ALA A 233 -31.59 -18.82 -14.37
CA ALA A 233 -32.91 -19.14 -14.89
C ALA A 233 -32.81 -19.46 -16.40
N ARG A 234 -33.80 -20.19 -16.92
CA ARG A 234 -33.93 -20.40 -18.36
C ARG A 234 -34.23 -19.06 -19.10
N PRO A 235 -33.89 -18.94 -20.34
CA PRO A 235 -34.22 -17.74 -21.12
C PRO A 235 -35.71 -17.37 -20.98
N SER A 236 -36.01 -16.09 -20.91
CA SER A 236 -37.37 -15.52 -20.80
C SER A 236 -38.13 -15.82 -19.49
N MET A 237 -37.45 -16.33 -18.45
CA MET A 237 -38.07 -16.59 -17.11
C MET A 237 -38.09 -15.40 -16.18
N GLY A 238 -37.66 -14.22 -16.62
CA GLY A 238 -37.71 -13.00 -15.83
C GLY A 238 -36.50 -12.79 -14.88
N LYS A 239 -35.36 -13.42 -15.14
CA LYS A 239 -34.11 -13.23 -14.35
C LYS A 239 -33.76 -11.75 -14.17
N THR A 240 -33.70 -10.98 -15.26
CA THR A 240 -33.39 -9.56 -15.27
C THR A 240 -34.47 -8.73 -14.56
N SER A 241 -35.75 -9.09 -14.74
CA SER A 241 -36.86 -8.44 -14.04
C SER A 241 -36.76 -8.62 -12.51
N LEU A 242 -36.42 -9.82 -12.03
CA LEU A 242 -36.19 -10.05 -10.60
C LEU A 242 -35.06 -9.18 -10.07
N ALA A 243 -33.93 -9.13 -10.79
CA ALA A 243 -32.79 -8.31 -10.38
C ALA A 243 -33.15 -6.82 -10.34
N MET A 244 -33.89 -6.33 -11.34
CA MET A 244 -34.32 -4.92 -11.37
C MET A 244 -35.32 -4.57 -10.29
N ASN A 245 -36.23 -5.48 -9.90
CA ASN A 245 -37.14 -5.26 -8.77
C ASN A 245 -36.37 -5.16 -7.44
N ILE A 246 -35.31 -5.98 -7.25
CA ILE A 246 -34.44 -5.86 -6.07
C ILE A 246 -33.72 -4.51 -6.08
N VAL A 247 -33.17 -4.11 -7.25
CA VAL A 247 -32.52 -2.81 -7.42
C VAL A 247 -33.46 -1.66 -7.09
N GLU A 248 -34.70 -1.72 -7.59
CA GLU A 248 -35.75 -0.71 -7.33
C GLU A 248 -36.02 -0.58 -5.83
N HIS A 249 -36.26 -1.69 -5.15
CA HIS A 249 -36.52 -1.69 -3.70
C HIS A 249 -35.31 -1.13 -2.92
N VAL A 250 -34.10 -1.59 -3.22
CA VAL A 250 -32.88 -1.12 -2.54
C VAL A 250 -32.63 0.37 -2.78
N ALA A 251 -32.85 0.85 -3.99
CA ALA A 251 -32.59 2.24 -4.34
C ALA A 251 -33.69 3.20 -3.81
N LEU A 252 -34.96 2.83 -3.91
CA LEU A 252 -36.07 3.73 -3.59
C LEU A 252 -36.52 3.62 -2.12
N ASP A 253 -36.65 2.42 -1.60
CA ASP A 253 -37.14 2.18 -0.24
C ASP A 253 -36.02 2.21 0.79
N ALA A 254 -34.93 1.45 0.57
CA ALA A 254 -33.77 1.43 1.47
C ALA A 254 -32.85 2.65 1.25
N LYS A 255 -32.97 3.41 0.15
CA LYS A 255 -32.18 4.59 -0.22
C LYS A 255 -30.65 4.34 -0.23
N LEU A 256 -30.27 3.13 -0.62
CA LEU A 256 -28.87 2.73 -0.77
C LEU A 256 -28.42 2.86 -2.23
N PRO A 257 -27.17 3.25 -2.51
CA PRO A 257 -26.64 3.32 -3.86
C PRO A 257 -26.52 1.90 -4.46
N VAL A 258 -26.98 1.74 -5.70
CA VAL A 258 -26.91 0.46 -6.44
C VAL A 258 -26.25 0.70 -7.78
N GLY A 259 -25.26 -0.14 -8.14
CA GLY A 259 -24.64 -0.17 -9.46
C GLY A 259 -25.17 -1.34 -10.29
N VAL A 260 -25.61 -1.07 -11.53
CA VAL A 260 -26.06 -2.10 -12.47
C VAL A 260 -25.10 -2.11 -13.66
N PHE A 261 -24.54 -3.28 -13.95
CA PHE A 261 -23.68 -3.52 -15.10
C PHE A 261 -24.34 -4.59 -15.98
N SER A 262 -24.68 -4.25 -17.21
CA SER A 262 -25.27 -5.17 -18.18
C SER A 262 -24.31 -5.40 -19.34
N LEU A 263 -24.17 -6.66 -19.74
CA LEU A 263 -23.43 -7.08 -20.93
C LEU A 263 -24.38 -7.49 -22.08
N GLU A 264 -25.71 -7.36 -21.88
CA GLU A 264 -26.75 -7.64 -22.86
C GLU A 264 -27.31 -6.33 -23.47
#